data_1d1d8ad4cea7cebcbac226bf92e918ca
#
_entry.id   1d1d8ad4cea7cebcbac226bf92e918ca
#
_cell.length_a   1.000
_cell.length_b   1.000
_cell.length_c   1.000
_cell.angle_alpha   90.00
_cell.angle_beta   90.00
_cell.angle_gamma   90.00
#
_symmetry.space_group_name_H-M   'P 1'
#
loop_
_entity.id
_entity.type
_entity.pdbx_description
1 polymer ?
#
loop_
_entity_poly.entity_id
_entity_poly.type
_entity_poly.pdbx_seq_one_letter_code
_entity_poly.pdbx_strand_id
1 'polypeptide(L)'
;LYFDCFVCVKFYYTGLILAHLADRNGVTLRIYDRLVTAAEQRKIVQQAMRKNHMMTTVNDVNESIKAQNNIDDVVELLSELRRNKEPLLHTAVLIELKASTEDKLKELQADIQMELTRSKISVDRLLLRQKEGFLSVLPTGNNVFASQFERVLPASSVADLYPLNYSGKTDESGFYVGRDKYGTNILVDFDKRTEDKTNSNILILGNSGQGKSYLMKLLLCNQRESGKSILCLDPEHEYEDLCNNLGGTYIDMM
;
A
#
# COMPACT_ATOMS: atom_id res chain seq x y z
N LEU A 1 24.08 -13.42 -9.35
CA LEU A 1 23.12 -12.50 -8.74
C LEU A 1 23.88 -11.51 -7.87
N TYR A 2 23.71 -10.23 -8.16
CA TYR A 2 24.25 -9.13 -7.36
C TYR A 2 23.14 -8.62 -6.46
N PHE A 3 23.44 -8.27 -5.24
CA PHE A 3 22.47 -7.73 -4.29
C PHE A 3 23.07 -6.61 -3.44
N ASP A 4 22.23 -5.70 -2.99
CA ASP A 4 22.55 -4.68 -2.02
C ASP A 4 21.36 -4.43 -1.09
N CYS A 5 21.62 -3.89 0.09
CA CYS A 5 20.60 -3.62 1.08
C CYS A 5 20.69 -2.18 1.58
N PHE A 6 19.52 -1.56 1.70
CA PHE A 6 19.31 -0.26 2.31
C PHE A 6 18.44 -0.40 3.55
N VAL A 7 18.60 0.54 4.48
CA VAL A 7 17.71 0.70 5.62
C VAL A 7 17.10 2.09 5.60
N CYS A 8 15.81 2.19 5.83
CA CYS A 8 15.14 3.49 5.95
C CYS A 8 15.45 4.12 7.31
N VAL A 9 16.05 5.31 7.30
CA VAL A 9 16.46 6.03 8.52
C VAL A 9 15.43 7.07 8.92
N LYS A 10 14.76 7.70 7.95
CA LYS A 10 13.68 8.66 8.16
C LYS A 10 12.61 8.47 7.09
N PHE A 11 11.35 8.45 7.49
CA PHE A 11 10.21 8.44 6.59
C PHE A 11 9.08 9.30 7.19
N TYR A 12 8.39 10.02 6.30
CA TYR A 12 7.24 10.85 6.60
C TYR A 12 6.15 10.50 5.59
N TYR A 13 4.98 9.99 6.03
CA TYR A 13 3.78 9.72 5.20
C TYR A 13 4.05 8.99 3.87
N THR A 14 4.46 7.71 3.90
CA THR A 14 5.11 7.08 2.74
C THR A 14 4.54 5.76 2.26
N GLY A 15 3.39 5.31 2.76
CA GLY A 15 2.83 4.00 2.42
C GLY A 15 2.69 3.75 0.92
N LEU A 16 2.21 4.72 0.17
CA LEU A 16 2.03 4.61 -1.29
C LEU A 16 3.35 4.38 -2.03
N ILE A 17 4.44 4.97 -1.55
CA ILE A 17 5.76 4.87 -2.18
C ILE A 17 6.39 3.52 -1.91
N LEU A 18 6.30 3.02 -0.68
CA LEU A 18 6.81 1.69 -0.34
C LEU A 18 6.07 0.60 -1.13
N ALA A 19 4.77 0.76 -1.35
CA ALA A 19 4.00 -0.13 -2.22
C ALA A 19 4.51 -0.11 -3.67
N HIS A 20 4.81 1.07 -4.19
CA HIS A 20 5.34 1.24 -5.55
C HIS A 20 6.74 0.64 -5.69
N LEU A 21 7.58 0.76 -4.66
CA LEU A 21 8.90 0.13 -4.62
C LEU A 21 8.81 -1.40 -4.56
N ALA A 22 7.90 -1.92 -3.74
CA ALA A 22 7.71 -3.38 -3.60
C ALA A 22 7.21 -4.05 -4.90
N ASP A 23 6.58 -3.30 -5.80
CA ASP A 23 6.07 -3.77 -7.10
C ASP A 23 7.17 -3.86 -8.18
N ARG A 24 8.37 -3.36 -7.91
CA ARG A 24 9.48 -3.37 -8.88
C ARG A 24 10.21 -4.71 -8.89
N ASN A 25 10.56 -5.16 -10.09
CA ASN A 25 11.39 -6.35 -10.25
C ASN A 25 12.76 -6.16 -9.59
N GLY A 26 13.15 -7.14 -8.78
CA GLY A 26 14.45 -7.12 -8.09
C GLY A 26 14.45 -6.33 -6.79
N VAL A 27 13.31 -5.84 -6.32
CA VAL A 27 13.17 -5.16 -5.03
C VAL A 27 12.43 -6.06 -4.06
N THR A 28 12.97 -6.21 -2.86
CA THR A 28 12.29 -6.89 -1.75
C THR A 28 12.20 -5.93 -0.57
N LEU A 29 10.98 -5.69 -0.11
CA LEU A 29 10.70 -4.87 1.07
C LEU A 29 10.44 -5.75 2.28
N ARG A 30 11.08 -5.43 3.41
CA ARG A 30 10.81 -6.10 4.67
C ARG A 30 10.57 -5.04 5.75
N ILE A 31 9.43 -5.17 6.43
CA ILE A 31 9.05 -4.32 7.56
C ILE A 31 9.01 -5.19 8.80
N TYR A 32 9.68 -4.76 9.84
CA TYR A 32 9.67 -5.37 11.16
C TYR A 32 9.02 -4.43 12.15
N ASP A 33 8.01 -4.93 12.84
CA ASP A 33 7.28 -4.18 13.85
C ASP A 33 7.24 -4.94 15.16
N ARG A 34 7.48 -4.24 16.26
CA ARG A 34 7.28 -4.77 17.61
C ARG A 34 6.64 -3.71 18.52
N LEU A 35 5.80 -4.15 19.40
CA LEU A 35 5.15 -3.26 20.38
C LEU A 35 6.18 -2.64 21.32
N VAL A 36 6.01 -1.34 21.57
CA VAL A 36 6.74 -0.62 22.61
C VAL A 36 6.09 -0.91 23.96
N THR A 37 6.85 -1.45 24.90
CA THR A 37 6.34 -1.69 26.25
C THR A 37 6.11 -0.38 26.99
N ALA A 38 5.20 -0.38 27.98
CA ALA A 38 4.94 0.82 28.79
C ALA A 38 6.18 1.38 29.50
N ALA A 39 7.13 0.51 29.85
CA ALA A 39 8.40 0.91 30.46
C ALA A 39 9.33 1.60 29.44
N GLU A 40 9.43 1.04 28.22
CA GLU A 40 10.17 1.64 27.12
C GLU A 40 9.58 2.99 26.70
N GLN A 41 8.26 3.08 26.58
CA GLN A 41 7.57 4.33 26.25
C GLN A 41 7.91 5.45 27.22
N ARG A 42 7.90 5.17 28.52
CA ARG A 42 8.29 6.16 29.55
C ARG A 42 9.74 6.63 29.36
N LYS A 43 10.67 5.69 29.09
CA LYS A 43 12.08 6.03 28.86
C LYS A 43 12.27 6.89 27.60
N ILE A 44 11.60 6.54 26.50
CA ILE A 44 11.65 7.28 25.23
C ILE A 44 11.20 8.72 25.43
N VAL A 45 10.03 8.90 26.07
CA VAL A 45 9.47 10.22 26.36
C VAL A 45 10.40 11.04 27.26
N GLN A 46 10.90 10.43 28.33
CA GLN A 46 11.83 11.12 29.24
C GLN A 46 13.13 11.53 28.52
N GLN A 47 13.68 10.67 27.67
CA GLN A 47 14.88 10.97 26.89
C GLN A 47 14.64 12.11 25.87
N ALA A 48 13.49 12.08 25.17
CA ALA A 48 13.10 13.12 24.23
C ALA A 48 12.96 14.48 24.96
N MET A 49 12.26 14.51 26.08
CA MET A 49 12.10 15.72 26.89
C MET A 49 13.45 16.26 27.41
N ARG A 50 14.30 15.38 27.96
CA ARG A 50 15.62 15.79 28.46
C ARG A 50 16.50 16.38 27.36
N LYS A 51 16.54 15.72 26.18
CA LYS A 51 17.31 16.20 25.03
C LYS A 51 16.85 17.58 24.57
N ASN A 52 15.56 17.77 24.42
CA ASN A 52 14.99 19.05 24.01
C ASN A 52 15.18 20.13 25.07
N HIS A 53 15.02 19.82 26.36
CA HIS A 53 15.32 20.76 27.45
C HIS A 53 16.80 21.20 27.48
N MET A 54 17.73 20.31 27.18
CA MET A 54 19.14 20.70 27.06
C MET A 54 19.37 21.65 25.88
N MET A 55 18.63 21.48 24.77
CA MET A 55 18.73 22.36 23.61
C MET A 55 18.06 23.73 23.80
N THR A 56 17.05 23.85 24.67
CA THR A 56 16.46 25.16 25.00
C THR A 56 17.38 26.07 25.81
N THR A 57 18.44 25.51 26.42
CA THR A 57 19.44 26.27 27.19
C THR A 57 20.66 26.68 26.37
N VAL A 58 20.71 26.42 25.07
CA VAL A 58 21.78 26.83 24.17
C VAL A 58 21.58 28.30 23.76
N ASN A 59 22.66 29.07 23.65
CA ASN A 59 22.64 30.50 23.35
C ASN A 59 22.18 30.88 21.93
N ASP A 60 21.81 29.90 21.08
CA ASP A 60 21.24 30.14 19.75
C ASP A 60 19.73 30.20 19.83
N VAL A 61 19.18 31.38 19.57
CA VAL A 61 17.71 31.64 19.61
C VAL A 61 16.94 30.74 18.66
N ASN A 62 17.49 30.46 17.46
CA ASN A 62 16.84 29.63 16.47
C ASN A 62 16.77 28.15 16.90
N GLU A 63 17.83 27.64 17.51
CA GLU A 63 17.85 26.27 18.05
C GLU A 63 16.93 26.13 19.27
N SER A 64 16.89 27.15 20.13
CA SER A 64 16.00 27.20 21.29
C SER A 64 14.53 27.18 20.88
N ILE A 65 14.12 27.98 19.89
CA ILE A 65 12.74 27.99 19.37
C ILE A 65 12.37 26.63 18.74
N LYS A 66 13.27 26.02 17.96
CA LYS A 66 13.04 24.69 17.40
C LYS A 66 12.90 23.63 18.48
N ALA A 67 13.71 23.69 19.53
CA ALA A 67 13.64 22.77 20.64
C ALA A 67 12.32 22.90 21.43
N GLN A 68 11.82 24.12 21.60
CA GLN A 68 10.53 24.38 22.28
C GLN A 68 9.37 23.82 21.43
N ASN A 69 9.33 24.09 20.12
CA ASN A 69 8.31 23.55 19.22
C ASN A 69 8.33 22.01 19.23
N ASN A 70 9.51 21.39 19.24
CA ASN A 70 9.62 19.93 19.34
C ASN A 70 9.08 19.38 20.67
N ILE A 71 9.17 20.12 21.77
CA ILE A 71 8.58 19.71 23.05
C ILE A 71 7.07 19.76 22.94
N ASP A 72 6.51 20.82 22.39
CA ASP A 72 5.08 21.02 22.23
C ASP A 72 4.49 19.93 21.30
N ASP A 73 5.14 19.63 20.19
CA ASP A 73 4.77 18.53 19.28
C ASP A 73 4.77 17.17 19.99
N VAL A 74 5.77 16.89 20.82
CA VAL A 74 5.83 15.62 21.59
C VAL A 74 4.69 15.55 22.62
N VAL A 75 4.35 16.66 23.28
CA VAL A 75 3.25 16.71 24.24
C VAL A 75 1.91 16.50 23.53
N GLU A 76 1.71 17.14 22.38
CA GLU A 76 0.51 16.98 21.57
C GLU A 76 0.35 15.53 21.11
N LEU A 77 1.39 14.95 20.49
CA LEU A 77 1.40 13.54 20.09
C LEU A 77 1.05 12.60 21.25
N LEU A 78 1.64 12.80 22.42
CA LEU A 78 1.34 11.99 23.61
C LEU A 78 -0.12 12.12 24.07
N SER A 79 -0.68 13.32 23.95
CA SER A 79 -2.08 13.56 24.28
C SER A 79 -3.02 12.83 23.31
N GLU A 80 -2.71 12.84 22.02
CA GLU A 80 -3.45 12.12 20.98
C GLU A 80 -3.36 10.61 21.16
N LEU A 81 -2.17 10.07 21.37
CA LEU A 81 -1.96 8.64 21.62
C LEU A 81 -2.76 8.14 22.86
N ARG A 82 -2.83 8.95 23.90
CA ARG A 82 -3.63 8.62 25.10
C ARG A 82 -5.13 8.68 24.82
N ARG A 83 -5.58 9.71 24.10
CA ARG A 83 -7.00 9.88 23.74
C ARG A 83 -7.49 8.74 22.86
N ASN A 84 -6.70 8.37 21.89
CA ASN A 84 -7.03 7.32 20.91
C ASN A 84 -6.67 5.91 21.40
N LYS A 85 -6.02 5.76 22.57
CA LYS A 85 -5.46 4.50 23.09
C LYS A 85 -4.55 3.79 22.07
N GLU A 86 -3.84 4.58 21.30
CA GLU A 86 -3.00 4.11 20.22
C GLU A 86 -1.64 3.60 20.75
N PRO A 87 -1.21 2.38 20.39
CA PRO A 87 0.08 1.86 20.79
C PRO A 87 1.21 2.47 19.93
N LEU A 88 2.40 2.55 20.53
CA LEU A 88 3.64 2.80 19.81
C LEU A 88 4.29 1.51 19.36
N LEU A 89 4.90 1.54 18.20
CA LEU A 89 5.64 0.43 17.60
C LEU A 89 7.10 0.83 17.35
N HIS A 90 8.00 -0.12 17.58
CA HIS A 90 9.35 -0.04 17.02
C HIS A 90 9.31 -0.62 15.63
N THR A 91 9.59 0.19 14.62
CA THR A 91 9.51 -0.18 13.20
C THR A 91 10.87 -0.06 12.53
N ALA A 92 11.28 -1.11 11.81
CA ALA A 92 12.45 -1.10 10.94
C ALA A 92 12.06 -1.50 9.52
N VAL A 93 12.47 -0.71 8.53
CA VAL A 93 12.18 -0.96 7.11
C VAL A 93 13.50 -1.23 6.38
N LEU A 94 13.60 -2.42 5.79
CA LEU A 94 14.74 -2.89 5.01
C LEU A 94 14.32 -3.05 3.54
N ILE A 95 15.18 -2.61 2.63
CA ILE A 95 14.97 -2.73 1.18
C ILE A 95 16.16 -3.49 0.61
N GLU A 96 15.91 -4.65 0.03
CA GLU A 96 16.91 -5.42 -0.69
C GLU A 96 16.75 -5.21 -2.18
N LEU A 97 17.85 -5.01 -2.87
CA LEU A 97 17.92 -4.87 -4.33
C LEU A 97 18.71 -6.03 -4.92
N LYS A 98 18.16 -6.63 -5.97
CA LYS A 98 18.76 -7.74 -6.69
C LYS A 98 18.80 -7.47 -8.19
N ALA A 99 19.91 -7.78 -8.84
CA ALA A 99 20.02 -7.70 -10.29
C ALA A 99 20.88 -8.83 -10.86
N SER A 100 20.74 -9.09 -12.16
CA SER A 100 21.52 -10.11 -12.87
C SER A 100 22.96 -9.67 -13.13
N THR A 101 23.21 -8.36 -13.25
CA THR A 101 24.53 -7.75 -13.48
C THR A 101 24.76 -6.60 -12.52
N GLU A 102 26.04 -6.27 -12.31
CA GLU A 102 26.44 -5.16 -11.44
C GLU A 102 25.94 -3.81 -11.97
N ASP A 103 25.99 -3.61 -13.28
CA ASP A 103 25.57 -2.35 -13.90
C ASP A 103 24.06 -2.13 -13.70
N LYS A 104 23.24 -3.17 -13.91
CA LYS A 104 21.79 -3.12 -13.63
C LYS A 104 21.50 -2.88 -12.15
N LEU A 105 22.33 -3.41 -11.24
CA LEU A 105 22.18 -3.16 -9.82
C LEU A 105 22.44 -1.68 -9.50
N LYS A 106 23.51 -1.09 -10.08
CA LYS A 106 23.83 0.35 -9.89
C LYS A 106 22.73 1.26 -10.44
N GLU A 107 22.17 0.92 -11.60
CA GLU A 107 21.05 1.63 -12.20
C GLU A 107 19.82 1.59 -11.28
N LEU A 108 19.43 0.40 -10.82
CA LEU A 108 18.31 0.20 -9.89
C LEU A 108 18.53 0.95 -8.55
N GLN A 109 19.75 0.96 -8.03
CA GLN A 109 20.12 1.71 -6.83
C GLN A 109 19.92 3.22 -7.02
N ALA A 110 20.40 3.77 -8.14
CA ALA A 110 20.27 5.19 -8.44
C ALA A 110 18.81 5.61 -8.57
N ASP A 111 18.01 4.82 -9.26
CA ASP A 111 16.59 5.07 -9.46
C ASP A 111 15.82 5.08 -8.14
N ILE A 112 16.03 4.06 -7.32
CA ILE A 112 15.34 3.94 -6.03
C ILE A 112 15.78 5.04 -5.07
N GLN A 113 17.07 5.35 -5.02
CA GLN A 113 17.59 6.41 -4.17
C GLN A 113 17.02 7.78 -4.58
N MET A 114 16.89 8.03 -5.88
CA MET A 114 16.28 9.25 -6.41
C MET A 114 14.80 9.36 -6.03
N GLU A 115 14.04 8.27 -6.17
CA GLU A 115 12.62 8.22 -5.83
C GLU A 115 12.39 8.44 -4.33
N LEU A 116 13.17 7.75 -3.49
CA LEU A 116 13.11 7.91 -2.04
C LEU A 116 13.48 9.34 -1.60
N THR A 117 14.50 9.93 -2.23
CA THR A 117 14.93 11.32 -1.95
C THR A 117 13.84 12.31 -2.34
N ARG A 118 13.19 12.15 -3.50
CA ARG A 118 12.04 12.98 -3.92
C ARG A 118 10.91 12.92 -2.91
N SER A 119 10.74 11.78 -2.29
CA SER A 119 9.71 11.50 -1.28
C SER A 119 10.13 11.87 0.14
N LYS A 120 11.29 12.53 0.30
CA LYS A 120 11.88 12.91 1.60
C LYS A 120 12.11 11.71 2.54
N ILE A 121 12.31 10.52 1.99
CA ILE A 121 12.72 9.33 2.73
C ILE A 121 14.24 9.27 2.71
N SER A 122 14.85 9.24 3.89
CA SER A 122 16.29 9.03 4.01
C SER A 122 16.59 7.54 4.17
N VAL A 123 17.51 7.04 3.37
CA VAL A 123 17.97 5.65 3.43
C VAL A 123 19.49 5.62 3.59
N ASP A 124 19.96 4.69 4.39
CA ASP A 124 21.37 4.39 4.56
C ASP A 124 21.71 3.06 3.87
N ARG A 125 22.77 3.05 3.09
CA ARG A 125 23.29 1.82 2.49
C ARG A 125 24.04 1.02 3.55
N LEU A 126 23.75 -0.28 3.64
CA LEU A 126 24.41 -1.19 4.58
C LEU A 126 25.80 -1.60 4.05
N LEU A 127 26.76 -0.67 4.06
CA LEU A 127 28.12 -0.96 3.59
C LEU A 127 28.79 -2.03 4.47
N LEU A 128 29.39 -3.04 3.81
CA LEU A 128 30.09 -4.16 4.44
C LEU A 128 29.21 -5.03 5.38
N ARG A 129 27.89 -4.83 5.35
CA ARG A 129 26.89 -5.57 6.14
C ARG A 129 25.82 -6.25 5.29
N GLN A 130 26.13 -6.52 4.02
CA GLN A 130 25.21 -7.12 3.08
C GLN A 130 24.72 -8.50 3.54
N LYS A 131 25.58 -9.31 4.17
CA LYS A 131 25.20 -10.62 4.71
C LYS A 131 24.11 -10.49 5.77
N GLU A 132 24.26 -9.56 6.71
CA GLU A 132 23.27 -9.32 7.78
C GLU A 132 21.99 -8.74 7.18
N GLY A 133 22.10 -7.83 6.18
CA GLY A 133 20.97 -7.31 5.43
C GLY A 133 20.20 -8.41 4.72
N PHE A 134 20.88 -9.28 3.98
CA PHE A 134 20.28 -10.43 3.32
C PHE A 134 19.54 -11.35 4.29
N LEU A 135 20.20 -11.74 5.40
CA LEU A 135 19.59 -12.59 6.42
C LEU A 135 18.36 -11.96 7.06
N SER A 136 18.36 -10.62 7.23
CA SER A 136 17.22 -9.90 7.77
C SER A 136 16.07 -9.77 6.77
N VAL A 137 16.32 -9.80 5.47
CA VAL A 137 15.26 -9.73 4.46
C VAL A 137 14.61 -11.09 4.19
N LEU A 138 15.29 -12.19 4.48
CA LEU A 138 14.71 -13.53 4.35
C LEU A 138 13.40 -13.67 5.16
N PRO A 139 12.43 -14.49 4.69
CA PRO A 139 11.14 -14.65 5.35
C PRO A 139 11.22 -15.51 6.63
N THR A 140 12.28 -15.33 7.41
CA THR A 140 12.53 -16.06 8.67
C THR A 140 11.90 -15.37 9.89
N GLY A 141 11.45 -14.11 9.73
CA GLY A 141 10.94 -13.30 10.83
C GLY A 141 12.03 -12.78 11.79
N ASN A 142 13.31 -12.98 11.45
CA ASN A 142 14.43 -12.58 12.31
C ASN A 142 15.14 -11.33 11.74
N ASN A 143 15.11 -10.23 12.51
CA ASN A 143 15.89 -9.04 12.23
C ASN A 143 17.28 -9.14 12.90
N VAL A 144 18.31 -9.43 12.11
CA VAL A 144 19.69 -9.58 12.61
C VAL A 144 20.23 -8.27 13.20
N PHE A 145 19.72 -7.12 12.76
CA PHE A 145 20.11 -5.81 13.28
C PHE A 145 19.45 -5.47 14.63
N ALA A 146 18.50 -6.28 15.08
CA ALA A 146 17.72 -6.04 16.30
C ALA A 146 17.19 -4.58 16.36
N SER A 147 17.51 -3.85 17.43
CA SER A 147 17.01 -2.48 17.64
C SER A 147 17.83 -1.39 16.93
N GLN A 148 18.89 -1.73 16.20
CA GLN A 148 19.83 -0.71 15.67
C GLN A 148 19.18 0.27 14.70
N PHE A 149 18.24 -0.19 13.87
CA PHE A 149 17.57 0.64 12.86
C PHE A 149 16.08 0.85 13.15
N GLU A 150 15.63 0.48 14.33
CA GLU A 150 14.24 0.68 14.73
C GLU A 150 13.94 2.17 14.95
N ARG A 151 12.75 2.59 14.51
CA ARG A 151 12.14 3.89 14.79
C ARG A 151 10.86 3.68 15.56
N VAL A 152 10.58 4.59 16.48
CA VAL A 152 9.34 4.56 17.25
C VAL A 152 8.29 5.37 16.50
N LEU A 153 7.21 4.71 16.13
CA LEU A 153 6.10 5.28 15.39
C LEU A 153 4.76 4.95 16.06
N PRO A 154 3.75 5.82 15.91
CA PRO A 154 2.36 5.47 16.21
C PRO A 154 1.87 4.32 15.31
N ALA A 155 0.95 3.51 15.80
CA ALA A 155 0.40 2.39 15.02
C ALA A 155 -0.31 2.86 13.74
N SER A 156 -0.96 4.02 13.74
CA SER A 156 -1.54 4.65 12.55
C SER A 156 -0.49 4.90 11.48
N SER A 157 0.65 5.51 11.85
CA SER A 157 1.76 5.76 10.92
C SER A 157 2.37 4.46 10.38
N VAL A 158 2.41 3.39 11.18
CA VAL A 158 2.86 2.08 10.71
C VAL A 158 1.84 1.45 9.76
N ALA A 159 0.55 1.62 10.01
CA ALA A 159 -0.49 1.17 9.09
C ALA A 159 -0.38 1.84 7.72
N ASP A 160 0.01 3.12 7.67
CA ASP A 160 0.26 3.84 6.42
C ASP A 160 1.49 3.31 5.64
N LEU A 161 2.40 2.57 6.30
CA LEU A 161 3.54 1.92 5.63
C LEU A 161 3.14 0.60 4.95
N TYR A 162 1.89 0.16 5.12
CA TYR A 162 1.40 -1.11 4.56
C TYR A 162 1.57 -1.13 3.04
N PRO A 163 2.41 -2.04 2.49
CA PRO A 163 2.78 -2.00 1.08
C PRO A 163 1.77 -2.67 0.16
N LEU A 164 0.73 -3.28 0.71
CA LEU A 164 -0.29 -3.97 -0.08
C LEU A 164 -1.35 -2.97 -0.51
N ASN A 165 -1.23 -2.45 -1.72
CA ASN A 165 -2.22 -1.59 -2.33
C ASN A 165 -3.38 -2.44 -2.80
N TYR A 166 -4.49 -2.35 -2.09
CA TYR A 166 -5.77 -2.64 -2.70
C TYR A 166 -6.12 -1.45 -3.61
N SER A 167 -6.58 -1.72 -4.83
CA SER A 167 -7.15 -0.64 -5.67
C SER A 167 -8.31 0.07 -4.97
N GLY A 168 -8.78 -0.48 -3.86
CA GLY A 168 -9.76 0.07 -2.94
C GLY A 168 -11.16 0.23 -3.52
N LYS A 169 -11.33 -0.07 -4.80
CA LYS A 169 -12.59 0.10 -5.53
C LYS A 169 -13.27 -1.24 -5.80
N THR A 170 -13.43 -2.04 -4.75
CA THR A 170 -14.28 -3.23 -4.80
C THR A 170 -15.50 -2.99 -3.91
N ASP A 171 -16.68 -3.34 -4.40
CA ASP A 171 -17.89 -3.31 -3.58
C ASP A 171 -17.92 -4.53 -2.64
N GLU A 172 -18.67 -4.46 -1.54
CA GLU A 172 -18.82 -5.56 -0.58
C GLU A 172 -19.51 -6.79 -1.18
N SER A 173 -20.35 -6.54 -2.18
CA SER A 173 -21.10 -7.54 -2.96
C SER A 173 -21.20 -7.08 -4.40
N GLY A 174 -21.59 -7.97 -5.30
CA GLY A 174 -21.83 -7.62 -6.68
C GLY A 174 -21.23 -8.60 -7.68
N PHE A 175 -21.14 -8.18 -8.92
CA PHE A 175 -20.60 -8.97 -10.00
C PHE A 175 -19.08 -9.02 -9.94
N TYR A 176 -18.52 -10.24 -10.01
CA TYR A 176 -17.08 -10.43 -10.13
C TYR A 176 -16.61 -10.08 -11.54
N VAL A 177 -15.91 -8.98 -11.68
CA VAL A 177 -15.39 -8.49 -12.97
C VAL A 177 -14.05 -9.14 -13.34
N GLY A 178 -13.24 -9.44 -12.34
CA GLY A 178 -11.90 -10.00 -12.55
C GLY A 178 -10.96 -9.66 -11.41
N ARG A 179 -9.68 -9.56 -11.74
CA ARG A 179 -8.64 -9.15 -10.80
C ARG A 179 -7.94 -7.91 -11.30
N ASP A 180 -7.53 -7.08 -10.36
CA ASP A 180 -6.66 -5.94 -10.66
C ASP A 180 -5.21 -6.40 -10.92
N LYS A 181 -4.35 -5.42 -11.23
CA LYS A 181 -2.92 -5.68 -11.47
C LYS A 181 -2.18 -6.25 -10.24
N TYR A 182 -2.76 -6.16 -9.05
CA TYR A 182 -2.22 -6.68 -7.80
C TYR A 182 -2.81 -8.04 -7.40
N GLY A 183 -3.70 -8.60 -8.23
CA GLY A 183 -4.36 -9.88 -7.97
C GLY A 183 -5.58 -9.80 -7.06
N THR A 184 -6.03 -8.59 -6.69
CA THR A 184 -7.22 -8.38 -5.86
C THR A 184 -8.49 -8.63 -6.69
N ASN A 185 -9.44 -9.37 -6.14
CA ASN A 185 -10.73 -9.57 -6.78
C ASN A 185 -11.52 -8.27 -6.83
N ILE A 186 -12.07 -7.94 -7.99
CA ILE A 186 -12.90 -6.76 -8.20
C ILE A 186 -14.36 -7.20 -8.28
N LEU A 187 -15.14 -6.75 -7.31
CA LEU A 187 -16.61 -6.89 -7.29
C LEU A 187 -17.23 -5.53 -7.61
N VAL A 188 -18.25 -5.51 -8.45
CA VAL A 188 -18.96 -4.30 -8.83
C VAL A 188 -20.45 -4.50 -8.62
N ASP A 189 -21.03 -3.71 -7.73
CA ASP A 189 -22.48 -3.61 -7.58
C ASP A 189 -23.00 -2.50 -8.52
N PHE A 190 -23.66 -2.89 -9.60
CA PHE A 190 -24.19 -1.96 -10.60
C PHE A 190 -25.42 -1.18 -10.12
N ASP A 191 -26.06 -1.61 -9.06
CA ASP A 191 -27.26 -0.96 -8.51
C ASP A 191 -26.94 0.03 -7.40
N LYS A 192 -25.81 -0.16 -6.72
CA LYS A 192 -25.37 0.72 -5.64
C LYS A 192 -25.03 2.11 -6.18
N ARG A 193 -25.67 3.12 -5.59
CA ARG A 193 -25.36 4.53 -5.87
C ARG A 193 -24.43 5.06 -4.82
N THR A 194 -23.37 5.68 -5.27
CA THR A 194 -22.36 6.37 -4.45
C THR A 194 -21.99 7.68 -5.13
N GLU A 195 -21.20 8.51 -4.47
CA GLU A 195 -20.70 9.75 -5.07
C GLU A 195 -19.97 9.48 -6.41
N ASP A 196 -19.26 8.34 -6.52
CA ASP A 196 -18.53 7.92 -7.73
C ASP A 196 -19.43 7.19 -8.76
N LYS A 197 -20.63 6.71 -8.37
CA LYS A 197 -21.54 5.92 -9.20
C LYS A 197 -22.92 6.56 -9.25
N THR A 198 -23.06 7.60 -10.06
CA THR A 198 -24.30 8.38 -10.17
C THR A 198 -25.37 7.71 -11.03
N ASN A 199 -24.99 6.79 -11.92
CA ASN A 199 -25.88 6.04 -12.79
C ASN A 199 -25.41 4.59 -12.99
N SER A 200 -26.26 3.74 -13.62
CA SER A 200 -25.93 2.34 -13.95
C SER A 200 -25.59 2.10 -15.41
N ASN A 201 -25.31 3.15 -16.17
CA ASN A 201 -24.97 2.98 -17.57
C ASN A 201 -23.59 2.34 -17.71
N ILE A 202 -23.48 1.29 -18.52
CA ILE A 202 -22.26 0.56 -18.76
C ILE A 202 -21.91 0.67 -20.24
N LEU A 203 -20.71 1.12 -20.55
CA LEU A 203 -20.19 1.15 -21.90
C LEU A 203 -19.02 0.18 -22.01
N ILE A 204 -19.13 -0.82 -22.90
CA ILE A 204 -18.07 -1.80 -23.18
C ILE A 204 -17.44 -1.51 -24.53
N LEU A 205 -16.17 -1.14 -24.52
CA LEU A 205 -15.41 -0.81 -25.72
C LEU A 205 -14.24 -1.79 -25.87
N GLY A 206 -13.93 -2.14 -27.11
CA GLY A 206 -12.79 -2.99 -27.43
C GLY A 206 -12.78 -3.36 -28.92
N ASN A 207 -11.64 -3.82 -29.42
CA ASN A 207 -11.50 -4.32 -30.77
C ASN A 207 -12.26 -5.64 -30.98
N SER A 208 -12.51 -6.03 -32.24
CA SER A 208 -13.09 -7.34 -32.54
C SER A 208 -12.22 -8.47 -31.96
N GLY A 209 -12.86 -9.53 -31.46
CA GLY A 209 -12.18 -10.69 -30.86
C GLY A 209 -11.65 -10.50 -29.43
N GLN A 210 -11.83 -9.34 -28.79
CA GLN A 210 -11.33 -9.07 -27.43
C GLN A 210 -12.29 -9.53 -26.31
N GLY A 211 -13.33 -10.27 -26.63
CA GLY A 211 -14.24 -10.86 -25.64
C GLY A 211 -15.38 -9.96 -25.15
N LYS A 212 -15.72 -8.88 -25.85
CA LYS A 212 -16.84 -7.99 -25.49
C LYS A 212 -18.17 -8.75 -25.31
N SER A 213 -18.56 -9.54 -26.33
CA SER A 213 -19.80 -10.32 -26.31
C SER A 213 -19.77 -11.37 -25.20
N TYR A 214 -18.61 -11.97 -24.93
CA TYR A 214 -18.46 -12.91 -23.82
C TYR A 214 -18.69 -12.24 -22.46
N LEU A 215 -18.06 -11.09 -22.22
CA LEU A 215 -18.27 -10.32 -21.01
C LEU A 215 -19.72 -9.90 -20.84
N MET A 216 -20.37 -9.45 -21.93
CA MET A 216 -21.77 -9.07 -21.90
C MET A 216 -22.66 -10.27 -21.54
N LYS A 217 -22.46 -11.44 -22.17
CA LYS A 217 -23.19 -12.67 -21.83
C LYS A 217 -23.02 -13.05 -20.35
N LEU A 218 -21.81 -12.93 -19.82
CA LEU A 218 -21.53 -13.21 -18.41
C LEU A 218 -22.26 -12.21 -17.47
N LEU A 219 -22.29 -10.93 -17.81
CA LEU A 219 -23.04 -9.90 -17.08
C LEU A 219 -24.53 -10.20 -17.08
N LEU A 220 -25.12 -10.56 -18.24
CA LEU A 220 -26.54 -10.90 -18.36
C LEU A 220 -26.89 -12.14 -17.53
N CYS A 221 -26.08 -13.20 -17.53
CA CYS A 221 -26.28 -14.36 -16.67
C CYS A 221 -26.31 -13.97 -15.19
N ASN A 222 -25.34 -13.19 -14.74
CA ASN A 222 -25.26 -12.76 -13.35
C ASN A 222 -26.47 -11.89 -12.93
N GLN A 223 -26.89 -10.96 -13.79
CA GLN A 223 -28.08 -10.14 -13.54
C GLN A 223 -29.35 -11.01 -13.46
N ARG A 224 -29.47 -12.05 -14.32
CA ARG A 224 -30.59 -12.97 -14.29
C ARG A 224 -30.60 -13.84 -13.03
N GLU A 225 -29.44 -14.34 -12.60
CA GLU A 225 -29.27 -15.08 -11.33
C GLU A 225 -29.66 -14.22 -10.13
N SER A 226 -29.41 -12.92 -10.20
CA SER A 226 -29.84 -11.97 -9.18
C SER A 226 -31.34 -11.66 -9.21
N GLY A 227 -32.11 -12.36 -10.04
CA GLY A 227 -33.58 -12.24 -10.12
C GLY A 227 -34.08 -11.07 -10.97
N LYS A 228 -33.22 -10.41 -11.74
CA LYS A 228 -33.60 -9.25 -12.57
C LYS A 228 -34.22 -9.68 -13.89
N SER A 229 -35.14 -8.85 -14.39
CA SER A 229 -35.67 -8.96 -15.75
C SER A 229 -34.73 -8.26 -16.71
N ILE A 230 -34.49 -8.92 -17.86
CA ILE A 230 -33.54 -8.43 -18.87
C ILE A 230 -34.28 -8.22 -20.19
N LEU A 231 -34.07 -7.09 -20.82
CA LEU A 231 -34.45 -6.83 -22.19
C LEU A 231 -33.16 -6.62 -23.00
N CYS A 232 -32.94 -7.47 -24.00
CA CYS A 232 -31.75 -7.38 -24.86
C CYS A 232 -32.18 -7.04 -26.29
N LEU A 233 -31.58 -6.03 -26.88
CA LEU A 233 -31.65 -5.73 -28.30
C LEU A 233 -30.42 -6.31 -28.99
N ASP A 234 -30.61 -7.31 -29.85
CA ASP A 234 -29.56 -8.11 -30.48
C ASP A 234 -29.58 -7.99 -32.00
N PRO A 235 -28.92 -7.02 -32.58
CA PRO A 235 -28.89 -6.83 -34.05
C PRO A 235 -28.03 -7.86 -34.78
N GLU A 236 -27.15 -8.59 -34.05
CA GLU A 236 -26.20 -9.55 -34.65
C GLU A 236 -26.62 -11.02 -34.41
N HIS A 237 -27.75 -11.29 -33.77
CA HIS A 237 -28.26 -12.63 -33.43
C HIS A 237 -27.28 -13.49 -32.62
N GLU A 238 -26.52 -12.88 -31.72
CA GLU A 238 -25.53 -13.58 -30.91
C GLU A 238 -26.10 -14.15 -29.58
N TYR A 239 -27.29 -13.70 -29.14
CA TYR A 239 -27.83 -13.94 -27.79
C TYR A 239 -29.04 -14.90 -27.78
N GLU A 240 -29.45 -15.46 -28.91
CA GLU A 240 -30.60 -16.37 -29.01
C GLU A 240 -30.46 -17.59 -28.10
N ASP A 241 -29.31 -18.30 -28.19
CA ASP A 241 -29.04 -19.48 -27.37
C ASP A 241 -29.02 -19.12 -25.88
N LEU A 242 -28.44 -17.97 -25.52
CA LEU A 242 -28.44 -17.49 -24.13
C LEU A 242 -29.85 -17.22 -23.63
N CYS A 243 -30.68 -16.57 -24.43
CA CYS A 243 -32.06 -16.26 -24.09
C CYS A 243 -32.86 -17.56 -23.82
N ASN A 244 -32.74 -18.54 -24.69
CA ASN A 244 -33.40 -19.82 -24.58
C ASN A 244 -32.95 -20.61 -23.33
N ASN A 245 -31.64 -20.63 -23.06
CA ASN A 245 -31.06 -21.31 -21.91
C ASN A 245 -31.45 -20.66 -20.56
N LEU A 246 -31.70 -19.36 -20.54
CA LEU A 246 -32.16 -18.64 -19.35
C LEU A 246 -33.68 -18.60 -19.21
N GLY A 247 -34.42 -19.34 -20.04
CA GLY A 247 -35.88 -19.41 -20.01
C GLY A 247 -36.56 -18.12 -20.48
N GLY A 248 -35.91 -17.38 -21.37
CA GLY A 248 -36.44 -16.17 -21.99
C GLY A 248 -37.26 -16.44 -23.24
N THR A 249 -37.77 -15.36 -23.83
CA THR A 249 -38.46 -15.37 -25.13
C THR A 249 -37.66 -14.60 -26.13
N TYR A 250 -37.26 -15.24 -27.22
CA TYR A 250 -36.61 -14.61 -28.34
C TYR A 250 -37.65 -14.21 -29.38
N ILE A 251 -37.59 -12.97 -29.86
CA ILE A 251 -38.51 -12.43 -30.87
C ILE A 251 -37.66 -11.95 -32.05
N ASP A 252 -37.78 -12.63 -33.16
CA ASP A 252 -37.20 -12.15 -34.42
C ASP A 252 -38.10 -11.07 -35.01
N MET A 253 -37.53 -9.91 -35.28
CA MET A 253 -38.23 -8.74 -35.83
C MET A 253 -37.92 -8.48 -37.30
N MET A 254 -37.23 -9.39 -38.00
CA MET A 254 -36.96 -9.29 -39.43
C MET A 254 -37.89 -10.17 -40.26
#